data_6e02aa3e948d35834d9b413800a631a4
#
_entry.id   6e02aa3e948d35834d9b413800a631a4
#
_cell.length_a   1.000
_cell.length_b   1.000
_cell.length_c   1.000
_cell.angle_alpha   90.00
_cell.angle_beta   90.00
_cell.angle_gamma   90.00
#
_symmetry.space_group_name_H-M   'P 1'
#
loop_
_entity.id
_entity.type
_entity.pdbx_description
1 polymer ?
#
loop_
_entity_poly.entity_id
_entity_poly.type
_entity_poly.pdbx_seq_one_letter_code
_entity_poly.pdbx_strand_id
1 'polypeptide(L)'
;SGVSSLQSNTTGNNNTASGTASLRSNTTGSHNTASGVSSLYSNTTGIQNTASGASSLYSNTTGNNNTASGFYSLRFNTTGIHNTASGVSSLQSNTTGNNNTASGVSSLSSNTTGNNNTASGASSLRFNTEGILNTASGASSLHSNTTGDDNTASGSYSLRYNTEGNNNTASGAYSLHSNTTGSQNTAIGYYAFFSGDSFSNSTALGYNTVISASNQVRLGNNAVTSIGGQVSWTTLSDARFKTENAAKVPGIDFIKKLRPVTYYVNHEAMNRYLEVPKGKDGTDRTSANGQNTYKPEYEKSLESGFMAQEVEQAAKELG
;
A
#
# COMPACT_ATOMS: atom_id res chain seq x y z
N SER A 1 -40.28 16.54 -3.28
CA SER A 1 -41.49 15.89 -3.80
C SER A 1 -41.35 14.36 -3.69
N GLY A 2 -42.37 13.70 -3.19
CA GLY A 2 -42.44 12.26 -2.97
C GLY A 2 -43.26 11.91 -1.73
N VAL A 3 -43.84 10.70 -1.68
CA VAL A 3 -44.64 10.24 -0.53
C VAL A 3 -43.75 10.25 0.72
N SER A 4 -44.23 10.88 1.81
CA SER A 4 -43.51 11.00 3.10
C SER A 4 -42.14 11.69 3.03
N SER A 5 -41.83 12.49 2.00
CA SER A 5 -40.64 13.33 2.00
C SER A 5 -40.77 14.46 3.02
N LEU A 6 -39.68 14.73 3.82
CA LEU A 6 -39.68 15.74 4.90
C LEU A 6 -40.82 15.61 5.91
N GLN A 7 -41.37 14.41 6.10
CA GLN A 7 -42.59 14.18 6.89
C GLN A 7 -42.48 14.72 8.34
N SER A 8 -41.34 14.61 8.98
CA SER A 8 -41.11 15.01 10.37
C SER A 8 -40.42 16.36 10.52
N ASN A 9 -40.19 17.11 9.42
CA ASN A 9 -39.48 18.38 9.49
C ASN A 9 -40.24 19.43 10.30
N THR A 10 -39.63 19.93 11.37
CA THR A 10 -40.25 20.93 12.26
C THR A 10 -39.68 22.33 12.05
N THR A 11 -38.39 22.52 12.33
CA THR A 11 -37.73 23.83 12.24
C THR A 11 -36.54 23.85 11.26
N GLY A 12 -36.23 22.69 10.66
CA GLY A 12 -35.14 22.61 9.69
C GLY A 12 -35.40 23.42 8.43
N ASN A 13 -34.42 24.24 8.02
CA ASN A 13 -34.56 25.17 6.89
C ASN A 13 -33.71 24.76 5.69
N ASN A 14 -34.04 25.23 4.50
CA ASN A 14 -33.25 25.06 3.27
C ASN A 14 -33.01 23.59 2.91
N ASN A 15 -33.94 22.69 3.20
CA ASN A 15 -33.85 21.28 2.87
C ASN A 15 -34.55 21.00 1.54
N THR A 16 -33.89 20.20 0.69
CA THR A 16 -34.48 19.70 -0.57
C THR A 16 -34.65 18.20 -0.49
N ALA A 17 -35.83 17.68 -0.70
CA ALA A 17 -36.12 16.25 -0.69
C ALA A 17 -36.92 15.84 -1.95
N SER A 18 -36.35 14.93 -2.74
CA SER A 18 -36.95 14.38 -3.95
C SER A 18 -36.85 12.85 -3.95
N GLY A 19 -37.97 12.20 -3.77
CA GLY A 19 -38.09 10.73 -3.68
C GLY A 19 -38.92 10.28 -2.48
N THR A 20 -39.52 9.09 -2.60
CA THR A 20 -40.30 8.49 -1.51
C THR A 20 -39.45 8.37 -0.23
N ALA A 21 -39.97 8.87 0.89
CA ALA A 21 -39.35 8.85 2.21
C ALA A 21 -37.96 9.51 2.28
N SER A 22 -37.61 10.41 1.35
CA SER A 22 -36.38 11.20 1.45
C SER A 22 -36.49 12.23 2.60
N LEU A 23 -35.40 12.35 3.44
CA LEU A 23 -35.38 13.19 4.65
C LEU A 23 -36.59 12.98 5.57
N ARG A 24 -37.14 11.76 5.61
CA ARG A 24 -38.39 11.50 6.31
C ARG A 24 -38.38 11.90 7.78
N SER A 25 -37.31 11.59 8.50
CA SER A 25 -37.16 11.78 9.95
C SER A 25 -36.50 13.11 10.32
N ASN A 26 -36.19 13.98 9.34
CA ASN A 26 -35.54 15.26 9.62
C ASN A 26 -36.40 16.10 10.58
N THR A 27 -35.81 16.63 11.64
CA THR A 27 -36.54 17.49 12.60
C THR A 27 -36.03 18.94 12.52
N THR A 28 -34.75 19.15 12.89
CA THR A 28 -34.14 20.48 12.94
C THR A 28 -32.96 20.63 11.96
N GLY A 29 -32.54 19.55 11.32
CA GLY A 29 -31.42 19.53 10.35
C GLY A 29 -31.72 20.50 9.19
N SER A 30 -30.69 21.26 8.76
CA SER A 30 -30.83 22.31 7.75
C SER A 30 -29.79 22.17 6.63
N HIS A 31 -30.09 22.77 5.46
CA HIS A 31 -29.21 22.77 4.30
C HIS A 31 -28.92 21.35 3.76
N ASN A 32 -29.83 20.41 3.89
CA ASN A 32 -29.66 19.05 3.39
C ASN A 32 -30.34 18.88 2.01
N THR A 33 -29.66 18.15 1.12
CA THR A 33 -30.24 17.79 -0.19
C THR A 33 -30.33 16.27 -0.28
N ALA A 34 -31.53 15.73 -0.47
CA ALA A 34 -31.78 14.30 -0.62
C ALA A 34 -32.52 14.02 -1.93
N SER A 35 -31.91 13.28 -2.83
CA SER A 35 -32.49 12.87 -4.11
C SER A 35 -32.42 11.35 -4.27
N GLY A 36 -33.55 10.68 -4.17
CA GLY A 36 -33.65 9.22 -4.25
C GLY A 36 -34.56 8.65 -3.17
N VAL A 37 -35.06 7.44 -3.41
CA VAL A 37 -35.90 6.71 -2.44
C VAL A 37 -35.08 6.48 -1.14
N SER A 38 -35.66 6.90 -0.01
CA SER A 38 -35.07 6.76 1.33
C SER A 38 -33.69 7.39 1.48
N SER A 39 -33.28 8.36 0.66
CA SER A 39 -32.06 9.14 0.88
C SER A 39 -32.18 10.02 2.13
N LEU A 40 -31.13 10.05 2.99
CA LEU A 40 -31.15 10.75 4.29
C LEU A 40 -32.36 10.42 5.16
N TYR A 41 -32.85 9.19 5.08
CA TYR A 41 -34.11 8.78 5.73
C TYR A 41 -34.16 9.10 7.23
N SER A 42 -33.10 8.75 7.97
CA SER A 42 -33.01 8.85 9.44
C SER A 42 -32.39 10.15 9.94
N ASN A 43 -32.06 11.10 9.05
CA ASN A 43 -31.46 12.38 9.48
C ASN A 43 -32.40 13.09 10.47
N THR A 44 -31.89 13.48 11.61
CA THR A 44 -32.67 14.22 12.61
C THR A 44 -32.18 15.65 12.73
N THR A 45 -30.93 15.87 13.09
CA THR A 45 -30.32 17.18 13.32
C THR A 45 -29.13 17.46 12.41
N GLY A 46 -28.68 16.47 11.61
CA GLY A 46 -27.54 16.62 10.71
C GLY A 46 -27.76 17.74 9.69
N ILE A 47 -26.70 18.51 9.42
CA ILE A 47 -26.72 19.66 8.54
C ILE A 47 -25.75 19.52 7.36
N GLN A 48 -26.05 20.25 6.26
CA GLN A 48 -25.15 20.35 5.10
C GLN A 48 -24.78 18.98 4.48
N ASN A 49 -25.71 18.03 4.49
CA ASN A 49 -25.50 16.73 3.86
C ASN A 49 -26.13 16.69 2.46
N THR A 50 -25.43 16.09 1.51
CA THR A 50 -25.94 15.84 0.15
C THR A 50 -26.01 14.34 -0.11
N ALA A 51 -27.18 13.81 -0.40
CA ALA A 51 -27.42 12.41 -0.70
C ALA A 51 -28.12 12.27 -2.06
N SER A 52 -27.45 11.66 -3.02
CA SER A 52 -27.97 11.39 -4.36
C SER A 52 -27.90 9.89 -4.67
N GLY A 53 -29.02 9.22 -4.66
CA GLY A 53 -29.13 7.78 -4.87
C GLY A 53 -30.05 7.11 -3.85
N ALA A 54 -30.66 5.98 -4.22
CA ALA A 54 -31.52 5.26 -3.30
C ALA A 54 -30.74 4.78 -2.07
N SER A 55 -31.30 5.03 -0.88
CA SER A 55 -30.72 4.72 0.42
C SER A 55 -29.30 5.28 0.67
N SER A 56 -28.89 6.34 -0.05
CA SER A 56 -27.68 7.07 0.29
C SER A 56 -27.88 7.84 1.60
N LEU A 57 -26.85 7.80 2.50
CA LEU A 57 -26.90 8.37 3.86
C LEU A 57 -28.15 7.95 4.66
N TYR A 58 -28.65 6.76 4.41
CA TYR A 58 -29.91 6.29 4.99
C TYR A 58 -29.99 6.41 6.52
N SER A 59 -28.93 6.00 7.23
CA SER A 59 -28.88 5.95 8.70
C SER A 59 -28.28 7.21 9.34
N ASN A 60 -27.95 8.24 8.56
CA ASN A 60 -27.37 9.46 9.13
C ASN A 60 -28.34 10.06 10.15
N THR A 61 -27.88 10.33 11.35
CA THR A 61 -28.70 10.94 12.42
C THR A 61 -28.26 12.38 12.68
N THR A 62 -27.02 12.56 13.09
CA THR A 62 -26.42 13.85 13.46
C THR A 62 -25.17 14.21 12.65
N GLY A 63 -24.72 13.32 11.75
CA GLY A 63 -23.55 13.55 10.91
C GLY A 63 -23.72 14.77 10.00
N ASN A 64 -22.66 15.56 9.82
CA ASN A 64 -22.69 16.82 9.08
C ASN A 64 -21.70 16.82 7.91
N ASN A 65 -21.96 17.65 6.91
CA ASN A 65 -21.02 17.89 5.80
C ASN A 65 -20.64 16.62 5.03
N ASN A 66 -21.57 15.67 4.91
CA ASN A 66 -21.32 14.44 4.15
C ASN A 66 -21.91 14.54 2.75
N THR A 67 -21.17 14.04 1.77
CA THR A 67 -21.63 13.93 0.37
C THR A 67 -21.67 12.46 -0.04
N ALA A 68 -22.81 11.96 -0.42
CA ALA A 68 -23.03 10.60 -0.88
C ALA A 68 -23.70 10.58 -2.25
N SER A 69 -23.01 10.05 -3.25
CA SER A 69 -23.51 9.90 -4.62
C SER A 69 -23.42 8.45 -5.06
N GLY A 70 -24.56 7.77 -5.17
CA GLY A 70 -24.65 6.37 -5.57
C GLY A 70 -25.60 5.56 -4.68
N PHE A 71 -26.06 4.43 -5.21
CA PHE A 71 -26.88 3.47 -4.47
C PHE A 71 -26.09 2.95 -3.25
N TYR A 72 -26.68 3.05 -2.04
CA TYR A 72 -26.10 2.65 -0.76
C TYR A 72 -24.79 3.36 -0.36
N SER A 73 -24.41 4.47 -0.99
CA SER A 73 -23.26 5.25 -0.55
C SER A 73 -23.50 5.85 0.86
N LEU A 74 -22.52 5.72 1.77
CA LEU A 74 -22.59 6.13 3.18
C LEU A 74 -23.87 5.64 3.90
N ARG A 75 -24.39 4.47 3.50
CA ARG A 75 -25.70 4.01 3.97
C ARG A 75 -25.83 3.97 5.49
N PHE A 76 -24.82 3.47 6.19
CA PHE A 76 -24.85 3.27 7.64
C PHE A 76 -24.14 4.36 8.45
N ASN A 77 -23.75 5.49 7.81
CA ASN A 77 -23.22 6.62 8.55
C ASN A 77 -24.24 7.08 9.60
N THR A 78 -23.82 7.24 10.84
CA THR A 78 -24.68 7.73 11.92
C THR A 78 -24.27 9.12 12.36
N THR A 79 -23.05 9.29 12.83
CA THR A 79 -22.51 10.55 13.36
C THR A 79 -21.27 11.04 12.63
N GLY A 80 -20.71 10.25 11.70
CA GLY A 80 -19.52 10.61 10.93
C GLY A 80 -19.71 11.92 10.15
N ILE A 81 -18.64 12.73 10.09
CA ILE A 81 -18.66 14.05 9.47
C ILE A 81 -17.59 14.18 8.38
N HIS A 82 -17.85 15.12 7.43
CA HIS A 82 -16.90 15.44 6.36
C HIS A 82 -16.50 14.25 5.47
N ASN A 83 -17.40 13.30 5.26
CA ASN A 83 -17.14 12.16 4.38
C ASN A 83 -17.68 12.41 2.98
N THR A 84 -16.91 12.01 1.96
CA THR A 84 -17.32 12.05 0.56
C THR A 84 -17.32 10.65 -0.02
N ALA A 85 -18.46 10.17 -0.50
CA ALA A 85 -18.63 8.85 -1.11
C ALA A 85 -19.25 8.97 -2.49
N SER A 86 -18.55 8.55 -3.53
CA SER A 86 -18.99 8.54 -4.92
C SER A 86 -18.86 7.14 -5.52
N GLY A 87 -19.99 6.48 -5.74
CA GLY A 87 -20.07 5.13 -6.28
C GLY A 87 -21.02 4.22 -5.50
N VAL A 88 -21.45 3.15 -6.13
CA VAL A 88 -22.31 2.14 -5.50
C VAL A 88 -21.59 1.53 -4.28
N SER A 89 -22.26 1.54 -3.12
CA SER A 89 -21.73 0.99 -1.85
C SER A 89 -20.38 1.58 -1.40
N SER A 90 -20.01 2.79 -1.88
CA SER A 90 -18.83 3.48 -1.35
C SER A 90 -19.09 3.95 0.09
N LEU A 91 -18.11 3.74 1.01
CA LEU A 91 -18.24 4.03 2.45
C LEU A 91 -19.53 3.47 3.08
N GLN A 92 -20.04 2.37 2.56
CA GLN A 92 -21.36 1.86 2.95
C GLN A 92 -21.51 1.65 4.46
N SER A 93 -20.51 1.07 5.12
CA SER A 93 -20.54 0.68 6.53
C SER A 93 -19.98 1.74 7.49
N ASN A 94 -19.59 2.91 6.99
CA ASN A 94 -19.08 3.97 7.87
C ASN A 94 -20.13 4.30 8.94
N THR A 95 -19.74 4.33 10.19
CA THR A 95 -20.63 4.69 11.31
C THR A 95 -20.24 6.03 11.91
N THR A 96 -19.03 6.14 12.43
CA THR A 96 -18.50 7.33 13.10
C THR A 96 -17.23 7.88 12.47
N GLY A 97 -16.67 7.18 11.47
CA GLY A 97 -15.45 7.63 10.76
C GLY A 97 -15.63 9.00 10.09
N ASN A 98 -14.57 9.80 10.12
CA ASN A 98 -14.60 11.19 9.68
C ASN A 98 -13.53 11.46 8.59
N ASN A 99 -13.78 12.50 7.77
CA ASN A 99 -12.81 12.98 6.78
C ASN A 99 -12.37 11.90 5.76
N ASN A 100 -13.23 10.96 5.44
CA ASN A 100 -12.92 9.91 4.47
C ASN A 100 -13.41 10.29 3.08
N THR A 101 -12.61 10.03 2.06
CA THR A 101 -12.98 10.20 0.65
C THR A 101 -12.95 8.87 -0.07
N ALA A 102 -14.07 8.43 -0.63
CA ALA A 102 -14.20 7.18 -1.37
C ALA A 102 -14.79 7.43 -2.76
N SER A 103 -14.05 7.12 -3.81
CA SER A 103 -14.46 7.23 -5.20
C SER A 103 -14.30 5.90 -5.92
N GLY A 104 -15.41 5.26 -6.27
CA GLY A 104 -15.46 3.97 -6.94
C GLY A 104 -16.42 2.99 -6.28
N VAL A 105 -16.83 1.97 -7.04
CA VAL A 105 -17.72 0.91 -6.54
C VAL A 105 -17.04 0.19 -5.37
N SER A 106 -17.72 0.07 -4.24
CA SER A 106 -17.28 -0.59 -3.01
C SER A 106 -15.92 -0.06 -2.46
N SER A 107 -15.51 1.17 -2.80
CA SER A 107 -14.37 1.80 -2.16
C SER A 107 -14.68 2.11 -0.69
N LEU A 108 -13.75 1.78 0.24
CA LEU A 108 -13.92 1.93 1.70
C LEU A 108 -15.24 1.33 2.23
N SER A 109 -15.79 0.31 1.57
CA SER A 109 -17.14 -0.15 1.89
C SER A 109 -17.31 -0.69 3.31
N SER A 110 -16.28 -1.23 3.92
CA SER A 110 -16.31 -1.80 5.27
C SER A 110 -15.79 -0.86 6.37
N ASN A 111 -15.38 0.38 6.02
CA ASN A 111 -14.91 1.34 7.02
C ASN A 111 -16.00 1.56 8.08
N THR A 112 -15.63 1.46 9.34
CA THR A 112 -16.57 1.69 10.47
C THR A 112 -16.19 2.96 11.23
N THR A 113 -14.99 3.02 11.75
CA THR A 113 -14.47 4.11 12.61
C THR A 113 -13.21 4.77 12.05
N GLY A 114 -12.59 4.19 11.01
CA GLY A 114 -11.38 4.73 10.38
C GLY A 114 -11.56 6.16 9.86
N ASN A 115 -10.53 6.99 10.03
CA ASN A 115 -10.56 8.41 9.71
C ASN A 115 -9.47 8.81 8.70
N ASN A 116 -9.69 9.91 8.00
CA ASN A 116 -8.71 10.52 7.10
C ASN A 116 -8.20 9.57 6.00
N ASN A 117 -9.03 8.65 5.54
CA ASN A 117 -8.67 7.72 4.47
C ASN A 117 -9.12 8.26 3.10
N THR A 118 -8.29 8.06 2.09
CA THR A 118 -8.61 8.38 0.70
C THR A 118 -8.55 7.11 -0.15
N ALA A 119 -9.65 6.74 -0.78
CA ALA A 119 -9.77 5.58 -1.65
C ALA A 119 -10.30 5.98 -3.03
N SER A 120 -9.49 5.81 -4.07
CA SER A 120 -9.85 6.10 -5.46
C SER A 120 -9.65 4.87 -6.33
N GLY A 121 -10.75 4.26 -6.75
CA GLY A 121 -10.76 3.04 -7.55
C GLY A 121 -11.76 2.00 -7.02
N ALA A 122 -12.23 1.13 -7.90
CA ALA A 122 -13.12 0.03 -7.50
C ALA A 122 -12.45 -0.86 -6.44
N SER A 123 -13.14 -1.11 -5.33
CA SER A 123 -12.69 -1.94 -4.22
C SER A 123 -11.36 -1.50 -3.57
N SER A 124 -10.93 -0.24 -3.74
CA SER A 124 -9.80 0.32 -2.99
C SER A 124 -10.17 0.46 -1.52
N LEU A 125 -9.25 0.09 -0.60
CA LEU A 125 -9.47 0.06 0.86
C LEU A 125 -10.78 -0.64 1.27
N ARG A 126 -11.21 -1.64 0.50
CA ARG A 126 -12.55 -2.22 0.67
C ARG A 126 -12.82 -2.71 2.08
N PHE A 127 -11.88 -3.43 2.69
CA PHE A 127 -12.03 -4.06 4.01
C PHE A 127 -11.42 -3.25 5.16
N ASN A 128 -11.02 -1.99 4.93
CA ASN A 128 -10.60 -1.13 6.03
C ASN A 128 -11.74 -1.01 7.05
N THR A 129 -11.46 -1.27 8.30
CA THR A 129 -12.44 -1.15 9.39
C THR A 129 -12.12 0.05 10.29
N GLU A 130 -10.93 0.10 10.82
CA GLU A 130 -10.45 1.08 11.79
C GLU A 130 -9.23 1.87 11.33
N GLY A 131 -8.48 1.35 10.34
CA GLY A 131 -7.24 1.97 9.84
C GLY A 131 -7.42 3.44 9.45
N ILE A 132 -6.43 4.26 9.78
CA ILE A 132 -6.45 5.71 9.58
C ILE A 132 -5.32 6.19 8.66
N LEU A 133 -5.50 7.38 8.05
CA LEU A 133 -4.47 8.06 7.25
C LEU A 133 -3.96 7.24 6.05
N ASN A 134 -4.78 6.34 5.52
CA ASN A 134 -4.42 5.53 4.37
C ASN A 134 -4.82 6.21 3.05
N THR A 135 -3.95 6.15 2.06
CA THR A 135 -4.23 6.61 0.69
C THR A 135 -4.11 5.45 -0.28
N ALA A 136 -5.21 5.12 -0.96
CA ALA A 136 -5.28 4.05 -1.96
C ALA A 136 -5.77 4.59 -3.30
N SER A 137 -4.95 4.54 -4.33
CA SER A 137 -5.27 4.97 -5.70
C SER A 137 -5.04 3.84 -6.69
N GLY A 138 -6.11 3.27 -7.21
CA GLY A 138 -6.09 2.14 -8.14
C GLY A 138 -7.08 1.05 -7.74
N ALA A 139 -7.51 0.24 -8.71
CA ALA A 139 -8.42 -0.87 -8.45
C ALA A 139 -7.80 -1.86 -7.45
N SER A 140 -8.54 -2.20 -6.39
CA SER A 140 -8.12 -3.11 -5.33
C SER A 140 -6.78 -2.76 -4.66
N SER A 141 -6.35 -1.49 -4.67
CA SER A 141 -5.23 -1.02 -3.85
C SER A 141 -5.63 -1.03 -2.37
N LEU A 142 -4.73 -1.48 -1.47
CA LEU A 142 -4.98 -1.65 -0.03
C LEU A 142 -6.29 -2.40 0.27
N HIS A 143 -6.69 -3.31 -0.61
CA HIS A 143 -8.01 -3.95 -0.56
C HIS A 143 -8.33 -4.61 0.79
N SER A 144 -7.39 -5.31 1.38
CA SER A 144 -7.56 -6.12 2.58
C SER A 144 -7.12 -5.43 3.88
N ASN A 145 -6.74 -4.15 3.82
CA ASN A 145 -6.38 -3.41 5.03
C ASN A 145 -7.52 -3.45 6.04
N THR A 146 -7.22 -3.74 7.28
CA THR A 146 -8.19 -3.74 8.38
C THR A 146 -7.90 -2.63 9.38
N THR A 147 -6.74 -2.69 10.01
CA THR A 147 -6.29 -1.76 11.05
C THR A 147 -4.98 -1.05 10.73
N GLY A 148 -4.33 -1.38 9.59
CA GLY A 148 -3.08 -0.74 9.20
C GLY A 148 -3.24 0.76 8.94
N ASP A 149 -2.28 1.56 9.41
CA ASP A 149 -2.28 3.02 9.37
C ASP A 149 -1.16 3.58 8.48
N ASP A 150 -1.33 4.83 8.02
CA ASP A 150 -0.30 5.61 7.33
C ASP A 150 0.26 4.90 6.07
N ASN A 151 -0.56 4.14 5.37
CA ASN A 151 -0.13 3.44 4.15
C ASN A 151 -0.50 4.24 2.90
N THR A 152 0.41 4.29 1.93
CA THR A 152 0.17 4.87 0.61
C THR A 152 0.31 3.80 -0.46
N ALA A 153 -0.74 3.53 -1.21
CA ALA A 153 -0.78 2.58 -2.31
C ALA A 153 -1.24 3.26 -3.60
N SER A 154 -0.36 3.38 -4.58
CA SER A 154 -0.65 3.95 -5.91
C SER A 154 -0.39 2.93 -7.00
N GLY A 155 -1.45 2.43 -7.60
CA GLY A 155 -1.42 1.39 -8.62
C GLY A 155 -2.40 0.26 -8.34
N SER A 156 -2.86 -0.38 -9.40
CA SER A 156 -3.78 -1.53 -9.29
C SER A 156 -3.13 -2.66 -8.49
N TYR A 157 -3.85 -3.20 -7.51
CA TYR A 157 -3.40 -4.28 -6.62
C TYR A 157 -2.14 -3.96 -5.77
N SER A 158 -1.72 -2.70 -5.65
CA SER A 158 -0.65 -2.31 -4.73
C SER A 158 -1.10 -2.50 -3.28
N LEU A 159 -0.23 -3.03 -2.40
CA LEU A 159 -0.52 -3.36 -0.99
C LEU A 159 -1.83 -4.15 -0.80
N ARG A 160 -2.19 -4.99 -1.78
CA ARG A 160 -3.53 -5.60 -1.81
C ARG A 160 -3.87 -6.38 -0.55
N TYR A 161 -2.93 -7.16 -0.02
CA TYR A 161 -3.16 -8.07 1.11
C TYR A 161 -2.67 -7.50 2.45
N ASN A 162 -2.27 -6.22 2.51
CA ASN A 162 -1.96 -5.59 3.78
C ASN A 162 -3.16 -5.68 4.72
N THR A 163 -2.96 -6.14 5.93
CA THR A 163 -3.99 -6.23 6.98
C THR A 163 -3.71 -5.24 8.12
N GLU A 164 -2.52 -5.31 8.70
CA GLU A 164 -2.11 -4.59 9.89
C GLU A 164 -0.82 -3.77 9.70
N GLY A 165 -0.11 -3.98 8.56
CA GLY A 165 1.15 -3.28 8.28
C GLY A 165 0.96 -1.77 8.18
N ASN A 166 1.91 -1.00 8.77
CA ASN A 166 1.84 0.44 8.89
C ASN A 166 3.00 1.14 8.15
N ASN A 167 2.79 2.41 7.78
CA ASN A 167 3.83 3.26 7.20
C ASN A 167 4.47 2.67 5.92
N ASN A 168 3.68 1.97 5.10
CA ASN A 168 4.17 1.41 3.85
C ASN A 168 3.85 2.33 2.67
N THR A 169 4.80 2.45 1.75
CA THR A 169 4.62 3.16 0.48
C THR A 169 4.79 2.20 -0.69
N ALA A 170 3.76 2.03 -1.49
CA ALA A 170 3.74 1.20 -2.68
C ALA A 170 3.33 2.02 -3.91
N SER A 171 4.21 2.20 -4.87
CA SER A 171 3.96 2.91 -6.13
C SER A 171 4.26 2.03 -7.33
N GLY A 172 3.22 1.64 -8.04
CA GLY A 172 3.26 0.71 -9.17
C GLY A 172 2.26 -0.43 -9.00
N ALA A 173 1.74 -0.95 -10.11
CA ALA A 173 0.83 -2.09 -10.03
C ALA A 173 1.52 -3.30 -9.39
N TYR A 174 0.81 -4.00 -8.49
CA TYR A 174 1.30 -5.15 -7.72
C TYR A 174 2.54 -4.88 -6.84
N SER A 175 2.90 -3.61 -6.57
CA SER A 175 3.96 -3.30 -5.59
C SER A 175 3.49 -3.66 -4.17
N LEU A 176 4.38 -4.26 -3.34
CA LEU A 176 4.06 -4.76 -1.98
C LEU A 176 2.78 -5.61 -1.92
N HIS A 177 2.46 -6.31 -3.00
CA HIS A 177 1.17 -6.99 -3.16
C HIS A 177 0.83 -7.97 -2.02
N SER A 178 1.80 -8.77 -1.60
CA SER A 178 1.62 -9.84 -0.61
C SER A 178 1.97 -9.43 0.82
N ASN A 179 2.30 -8.16 1.07
CA ASN A 179 2.53 -7.69 2.43
C ASN A 179 1.26 -7.88 3.27
N THR A 180 1.38 -8.44 4.46
CA THR A 180 0.28 -8.61 5.42
C THR A 180 0.47 -7.73 6.65
N THR A 181 1.57 -7.90 7.37
CA THR A 181 1.88 -7.22 8.64
C THR A 181 3.18 -6.41 8.60
N GLY A 182 3.97 -6.53 7.53
CA GLY A 182 5.23 -5.79 7.37
C GLY A 182 5.01 -4.28 7.36
N SER A 183 5.88 -3.53 8.02
CA SER A 183 5.76 -2.09 8.21
C SER A 183 7.02 -1.35 7.75
N GLN A 184 6.87 -0.03 7.47
CA GLN A 184 7.98 0.84 7.08
C GLN A 184 8.68 0.41 5.78
N ASN A 185 7.93 -0.14 4.84
CA ASN A 185 8.44 -0.58 3.55
C ASN A 185 8.18 0.45 2.46
N THR A 186 9.11 0.57 1.53
CA THR A 186 8.96 1.38 0.31
C THR A 186 9.17 0.50 -0.92
N ALA A 187 8.17 0.40 -1.79
CA ALA A 187 8.27 -0.31 -3.05
C ALA A 187 7.83 0.58 -4.21
N ILE A 188 8.72 0.83 -5.15
CA ILE A 188 8.46 1.66 -6.33
C ILE A 188 8.80 0.87 -7.59
N GLY A 189 7.80 0.58 -8.40
CA GLY A 189 7.90 -0.16 -9.65
C GLY A 189 6.86 -1.26 -9.76
N TYR A 190 6.61 -1.71 -10.98
CA TYR A 190 5.71 -2.84 -11.26
C TYR A 190 6.29 -4.12 -10.64
N TYR A 191 5.49 -4.84 -9.85
CA TYR A 191 5.92 -6.03 -9.09
C TYR A 191 7.07 -5.80 -8.10
N ALA A 192 7.44 -4.54 -7.75
CA ALA A 192 8.45 -4.29 -6.74
C ALA A 192 8.00 -4.85 -5.38
N PHE A 193 8.86 -5.65 -4.71
CA PHE A 193 8.59 -6.28 -3.43
C PHE A 193 7.26 -7.09 -3.43
N PHE A 194 7.05 -7.86 -4.49
CA PHE A 194 5.79 -8.59 -4.67
C PHE A 194 5.54 -9.66 -3.60
N SER A 195 6.57 -10.36 -3.14
CA SER A 195 6.53 -11.43 -2.14
C SER A 195 7.23 -11.01 -0.85
N GLY A 196 6.68 -11.43 0.29
CA GLY A 196 7.22 -11.12 1.62
C GLY A 196 6.15 -10.58 2.55
N ASP A 197 5.51 -11.45 3.30
CA ASP A 197 4.27 -11.18 4.04
C ASP A 197 4.49 -10.28 5.25
N SER A 198 5.70 -10.28 5.85
CA SER A 198 5.97 -9.65 7.15
C SER A 198 7.33 -8.94 7.25
N PHE A 199 8.07 -8.80 6.15
CA PHE A 199 9.33 -8.06 6.19
C PHE A 199 9.06 -6.57 6.42
N SER A 200 9.93 -5.93 7.20
CA SER A 200 9.80 -4.53 7.57
C SER A 200 11.08 -3.74 7.29
N ASN A 201 10.97 -2.41 7.27
CA ASN A 201 12.08 -1.49 7.10
C ASN A 201 12.90 -1.79 5.84
N SER A 202 12.22 -2.01 4.73
CA SER A 202 12.88 -2.42 3.49
C SER A 202 12.45 -1.56 2.30
N THR A 203 13.39 -1.34 1.37
CA THR A 203 13.17 -0.52 0.18
C THR A 203 13.46 -1.32 -1.08
N ALA A 204 12.51 -1.40 -1.98
CA ALA A 204 12.61 -2.03 -3.30
C ALA A 204 12.33 -1.01 -4.41
N LEU A 205 13.31 -0.70 -5.23
CA LEU A 205 13.18 0.24 -6.34
C LEU A 205 13.43 -0.47 -7.67
N GLY A 206 12.47 -0.41 -8.56
CA GLY A 206 12.56 -0.96 -9.92
C GLY A 206 11.61 -2.13 -10.16
N TYR A 207 11.53 -2.54 -11.43
CA TYR A 207 10.71 -3.66 -11.89
C TYR A 207 11.12 -4.96 -11.19
N ASN A 208 10.14 -5.68 -10.62
CA ASN A 208 10.32 -7.01 -10.02
C ASN A 208 11.52 -7.11 -9.05
N THR A 209 11.76 -6.05 -8.28
CA THR A 209 12.81 -6.04 -7.26
C THR A 209 12.39 -6.92 -6.08
N VAL A 210 13.24 -7.86 -5.68
CA VAL A 210 12.93 -8.85 -4.63
C VAL A 210 13.60 -8.47 -3.32
N ILE A 211 12.84 -8.45 -2.24
CA ILE A 211 13.30 -8.38 -0.84
C ILE A 211 13.20 -9.79 -0.24
N SER A 212 14.24 -10.24 0.42
CA SER A 212 14.32 -11.58 1.02
C SER A 212 14.40 -11.60 2.55
N ALA A 213 14.51 -10.43 3.17
CA ALA A 213 14.50 -10.26 4.63
C ALA A 213 14.19 -8.80 4.97
N SER A 214 13.88 -8.52 6.24
CA SER A 214 13.77 -7.15 6.75
C SER A 214 15.11 -6.39 6.69
N ASN A 215 15.04 -5.06 6.74
CA ASN A 215 16.19 -4.14 6.77
C ASN A 215 17.06 -4.20 5.49
N GLN A 216 16.43 -4.36 4.32
CA GLN A 216 17.14 -4.39 3.03
C GLN A 216 16.78 -3.19 2.16
N VAL A 217 17.77 -2.71 1.41
CA VAL A 217 17.57 -1.81 0.26
C VAL A 217 18.02 -2.52 -0.99
N ARG A 218 17.14 -2.64 -1.99
CA ARG A 218 17.42 -3.29 -3.28
C ARG A 218 17.06 -2.36 -4.43
N LEU A 219 17.97 -2.27 -5.39
CA LEU A 219 17.81 -1.48 -6.62
C LEU A 219 17.78 -2.42 -7.83
N GLY A 220 16.62 -2.54 -8.46
CA GLY A 220 16.43 -3.40 -9.63
C GLY A 220 16.33 -4.89 -9.32
N ASN A 221 16.13 -5.66 -10.36
CA ASN A 221 16.06 -7.11 -10.34
C ASN A 221 17.36 -7.75 -10.83
N ASN A 222 17.37 -9.07 -11.00
CA ASN A 222 18.53 -9.83 -11.44
C ASN A 222 19.02 -9.52 -12.87
N ALA A 223 18.25 -8.78 -13.67
CA ALA A 223 18.65 -8.38 -15.02
C ALA A 223 19.39 -7.02 -15.06
N VAL A 224 19.55 -6.34 -13.92
CA VAL A 224 20.30 -5.08 -13.84
C VAL A 224 21.78 -5.38 -13.99
N THR A 225 22.39 -4.80 -15.03
CA THR A 225 23.80 -5.01 -15.38
C THR A 225 24.73 -3.92 -14.87
N SER A 226 24.19 -2.75 -14.51
CA SER A 226 24.97 -1.66 -13.92
C SER A 226 24.09 -0.78 -13.05
N ILE A 227 24.66 -0.30 -11.94
CA ILE A 227 24.09 0.77 -11.11
C ILE A 227 25.14 1.86 -11.09
N GLY A 228 24.85 2.99 -11.72
CA GLY A 228 25.81 4.08 -11.90
C GLY A 228 25.30 5.40 -11.34
N GLY A 229 26.22 6.28 -11.02
CA GLY A 229 25.99 7.65 -10.61
C GLY A 229 27.21 8.51 -10.93
N GLN A 230 27.04 9.81 -10.94
CA GLN A 230 28.14 10.76 -11.18
C GLN A 230 29.21 10.72 -10.08
N VAL A 231 28.85 10.21 -8.90
CA VAL A 231 29.74 10.08 -7.73
C VAL A 231 29.67 8.65 -7.18
N SER A 232 30.76 8.22 -6.56
CA SER A 232 30.83 6.90 -5.93
C SER A 232 29.90 6.82 -4.70
N TRP A 233 29.41 5.63 -4.38
CA TRP A 233 28.73 5.37 -3.11
C TRP A 233 29.71 5.62 -1.95
N THR A 234 29.28 6.44 -1.00
CA THR A 234 30.07 6.69 0.21
C THR A 234 29.70 5.68 1.30
N THR A 235 30.70 4.98 1.83
CA THR A 235 30.56 4.23 3.09
C THR A 235 31.03 5.15 4.23
N LEU A 236 30.30 5.13 5.35
CA LEU A 236 30.75 5.79 6.58
C LEU A 236 31.98 5.05 7.12
N SER A 237 33.17 5.46 6.65
CA SER A 237 34.46 4.81 6.97
C SER A 237 35.44 5.81 7.61
N ASP A 238 34.94 6.78 8.37
CA ASP A 238 35.72 7.75 9.10
C ASP A 238 36.31 7.10 10.38
N ALA A 239 37.57 7.35 10.65
CA ALA A 239 38.26 6.84 11.86
C ALA A 239 37.55 7.25 13.17
N ARG A 240 36.83 8.37 13.18
CA ARG A 240 36.07 8.84 14.35
C ARG A 240 34.90 7.91 14.73
N PHE A 241 34.44 7.08 13.78
CA PHE A 241 33.36 6.12 13.99
C PHE A 241 33.87 4.67 14.14
N LYS A 242 35.19 4.46 14.12
CA LYS A 242 35.82 3.15 14.28
C LYS A 242 36.41 3.06 15.69
N THR A 243 35.90 2.11 16.45
CA THR A 243 36.56 1.71 17.69
C THR A 243 37.75 0.82 17.32
N GLU A 244 38.97 1.26 17.64
CA GLU A 244 40.16 0.46 17.43
C GLU A 244 40.05 -0.80 18.30
N ASN A 245 39.83 -1.94 17.65
CA ASN A 245 40.01 -3.22 18.32
C ASN A 245 41.47 -3.58 18.14
N ALA A 246 42.21 -3.70 19.24
CA ALA A 246 43.65 -3.93 19.28
C ALA A 246 44.12 -5.28 18.68
N ALA A 247 43.32 -5.91 17.87
CA ALA A 247 43.70 -7.06 17.07
C ALA A 247 44.72 -6.60 16.03
N LYS A 248 45.97 -7.03 16.19
CA LYS A 248 47.02 -6.88 15.18
C LYS A 248 46.52 -7.48 13.88
N VAL A 249 46.25 -6.63 12.86
CA VAL A 249 46.08 -7.14 11.50
C VAL A 249 47.40 -7.76 11.08
N PRO A 250 47.49 -9.07 10.82
CA PRO A 250 48.72 -9.71 10.42
C PRO A 250 49.14 -9.14 9.08
N GLY A 251 50.21 -8.37 9.05
CA GLY A 251 50.68 -7.63 7.88
C GLY A 251 50.98 -8.53 6.66
N ILE A 252 52.24 -8.67 6.31
CA ILE A 252 52.67 -9.37 5.10
C ILE A 252 52.31 -10.88 5.11
N ASP A 253 52.19 -11.49 6.28
CA ASP A 253 51.86 -12.92 6.41
C ASP A 253 50.38 -13.18 6.06
N PHE A 254 49.48 -12.23 6.35
CA PHE A 254 48.09 -12.25 5.87
C PHE A 254 48.05 -12.12 4.34
N ILE A 255 48.75 -11.16 3.77
CA ILE A 255 48.79 -10.93 2.32
C ILE A 255 49.31 -12.16 1.57
N LYS A 256 50.32 -12.84 2.11
CA LYS A 256 50.87 -14.07 1.51
C LYS A 256 49.91 -15.26 1.51
N LYS A 257 48.93 -15.28 2.38
CA LYS A 257 47.86 -16.29 2.42
C LYS A 257 46.71 -16.01 1.47
N LEU A 258 46.57 -14.79 0.96
CA LEU A 258 45.55 -14.43 0.02
C LEU A 258 45.89 -14.97 -1.37
N ARG A 259 44.91 -15.64 -1.98
CA ARG A 259 45.02 -16.17 -3.35
C ARG A 259 44.15 -15.28 -4.29
N PRO A 260 44.77 -14.44 -5.11
CA PRO A 260 44.01 -13.72 -6.15
C PRO A 260 43.48 -14.74 -7.15
N VAL A 261 42.20 -14.57 -7.49
CA VAL A 261 41.51 -15.44 -8.43
C VAL A 261 40.78 -14.60 -9.49
N THR A 262 40.61 -15.20 -10.65
CA THR A 262 39.67 -14.74 -11.64
C THR A 262 38.46 -15.67 -11.63
N TYR A 263 37.23 -15.11 -11.69
CA TYR A 263 36.02 -15.90 -11.61
C TYR A 263 34.92 -15.31 -12.48
N TYR A 264 33.95 -16.13 -12.81
CA TYR A 264 32.67 -15.70 -13.38
C TYR A 264 31.60 -15.74 -12.30
N VAL A 265 30.76 -14.72 -12.26
CA VAL A 265 29.64 -14.70 -11.32
C VAL A 265 28.58 -15.71 -11.77
N ASN A 266 28.26 -16.69 -10.94
CA ASN A 266 27.19 -17.64 -11.20
C ASN A 266 25.83 -17.05 -10.81
N HIS A 267 25.18 -16.37 -11.74
CA HIS A 267 23.88 -15.73 -11.52
C HIS A 267 22.77 -16.75 -11.23
N GLU A 268 22.85 -17.97 -11.77
CA GLU A 268 21.84 -19.01 -11.50
C GLU A 268 21.89 -19.49 -10.03
N ALA A 269 23.12 -19.70 -9.51
CA ALA A 269 23.30 -20.04 -8.10
C ALA A 269 22.86 -18.89 -7.17
N MET A 270 23.13 -17.65 -7.56
CA MET A 270 22.69 -16.46 -6.83
C MET A 270 21.17 -16.33 -6.82
N ASN A 271 20.50 -16.59 -7.94
CA ASN A 271 19.03 -16.58 -8.03
C ASN A 271 18.39 -17.66 -7.14
N ARG A 272 18.99 -18.85 -7.08
CA ARG A 272 18.56 -19.92 -6.16
C ARG A 272 18.73 -19.52 -4.70
N TYR A 273 19.84 -18.88 -4.35
CA TYR A 273 20.10 -18.41 -2.99
C TYR A 273 19.12 -17.30 -2.55
N LEU A 274 18.75 -16.43 -3.48
CA LEU A 274 17.81 -15.33 -3.23
C LEU A 274 16.33 -15.77 -3.29
N GLU A 275 16.05 -17.08 -3.42
CA GLU A 275 14.70 -17.65 -3.47
C GLU A 275 13.76 -16.94 -4.47
N VAL A 276 14.27 -16.63 -5.67
CA VAL A 276 13.43 -16.02 -6.70
C VAL A 276 12.25 -16.93 -7.02
N PRO A 277 10.98 -16.51 -6.83
CA PRO A 277 9.83 -17.38 -7.01
C PRO A 277 9.73 -17.90 -8.44
N LYS A 278 9.65 -19.21 -8.62
CA LYS A 278 9.37 -19.82 -9.92
C LYS A 278 7.90 -19.64 -10.31
N GLY A 279 7.62 -19.45 -11.59
CA GLY A 279 6.28 -19.50 -12.14
C GLY A 279 5.59 -20.84 -11.86
N LYS A 280 4.26 -20.89 -11.93
CA LYS A 280 3.48 -22.15 -11.78
C LYS A 280 3.86 -23.25 -12.79
N ASP A 281 4.55 -22.87 -13.86
CA ASP A 281 5.08 -23.73 -14.93
C ASP A 281 6.53 -24.16 -14.71
N GLY A 282 7.14 -23.81 -13.55
CA GLY A 282 8.52 -24.15 -13.22
C GLY A 282 9.57 -23.29 -13.91
N THR A 283 9.17 -22.28 -14.70
CA THR A 283 10.07 -21.32 -15.32
C THR A 283 10.36 -20.15 -14.40
N ASP A 284 11.56 -19.57 -14.47
CA ASP A 284 11.85 -18.32 -13.77
C ASP A 284 10.93 -17.23 -14.33
N ARG A 285 10.26 -16.47 -13.46
CA ARG A 285 9.34 -15.39 -13.87
C ARG A 285 10.12 -14.21 -14.43
N THR A 286 10.59 -14.33 -15.66
CA THR A 286 11.45 -13.33 -16.30
C THR A 286 10.79 -12.50 -17.39
N SER A 287 9.54 -12.74 -17.80
CA SER A 287 8.82 -11.76 -18.63
C SER A 287 7.30 -12.01 -18.70
N ALA A 288 6.56 -10.90 -18.80
CA ALA A 288 5.11 -10.91 -19.04
C ALA A 288 4.69 -11.42 -20.45
N ASN A 289 5.62 -11.75 -21.33
CA ASN A 289 5.36 -12.10 -22.73
C ASN A 289 5.79 -13.52 -23.15
N GLY A 290 6.11 -14.42 -22.21
CA GLY A 290 6.37 -15.83 -22.54
C GLY A 290 7.57 -16.09 -23.47
N GLN A 291 8.37 -15.10 -23.78
CA GLN A 291 9.62 -15.28 -24.51
C GLN A 291 10.77 -15.34 -23.52
N ASN A 292 11.30 -16.53 -23.34
CA ASN A 292 12.55 -16.79 -22.63
C ASN A 292 13.71 -16.21 -23.47
N THR A 293 14.01 -14.92 -23.28
CA THR A 293 15.12 -14.22 -23.96
C THR A 293 16.34 -14.07 -23.06
N TYR A 294 16.42 -14.83 -21.96
CA TYR A 294 17.62 -14.88 -21.17
C TYR A 294 18.73 -15.62 -21.94
N LYS A 295 19.53 -14.88 -22.67
CA LYS A 295 20.84 -15.35 -23.13
C LYS A 295 21.85 -14.96 -22.05
N PRO A 296 22.61 -15.91 -21.50
CA PRO A 296 23.63 -15.63 -20.49
C PRO A 296 24.87 -14.99 -21.12
N GLU A 297 24.72 -13.81 -21.74
CA GLU A 297 25.89 -13.05 -22.21
C GLU A 297 26.75 -12.47 -21.08
N TYR A 298 26.18 -12.38 -19.87
CA TYR A 298 26.91 -11.86 -18.68
C TYR A 298 27.81 -12.91 -18.02
N GLU A 299 27.68 -14.19 -18.34
CA GLU A 299 28.58 -15.24 -17.83
C GLU A 299 30.02 -15.08 -18.31
N LYS A 300 30.29 -14.06 -19.14
CA LYS A 300 31.60 -13.85 -19.76
C LYS A 300 32.41 -12.68 -19.21
N SER A 301 31.89 -11.92 -18.24
CA SER A 301 32.76 -10.93 -17.58
C SER A 301 33.66 -11.65 -16.58
N LEU A 302 34.93 -11.70 -16.92
CA LEU A 302 35.95 -12.23 -16.01
C LEU A 302 36.27 -11.18 -14.96
N GLU A 303 35.87 -11.46 -13.73
CA GLU A 303 36.15 -10.63 -12.57
C GLU A 303 37.46 -11.08 -11.91
N SER A 304 38.18 -10.16 -11.27
CA SER A 304 39.34 -10.49 -10.47
C SER A 304 39.17 -10.02 -9.02
N GLY A 305 39.55 -10.85 -8.08
CA GLY A 305 39.38 -10.55 -6.65
C GLY A 305 39.83 -11.67 -5.77
N PHE A 306 39.29 -11.71 -4.57
CA PHE A 306 39.55 -12.76 -3.56
C PHE A 306 38.20 -13.38 -3.17
N MET A 307 38.20 -14.68 -2.89
CA MET A 307 37.07 -15.37 -2.30
C MET A 307 36.90 -14.95 -0.84
N ALA A 308 35.76 -14.40 -0.46
CA ALA A 308 35.50 -13.86 0.88
C ALA A 308 35.77 -14.92 2.00
N GLN A 309 35.40 -16.16 1.75
CA GLN A 309 35.63 -17.28 2.70
C GLN A 309 37.10 -17.57 2.90
N GLU A 310 37.93 -17.48 1.84
CA GLU A 310 39.38 -17.68 1.94
C GLU A 310 40.06 -16.54 2.70
N VAL A 311 39.57 -15.30 2.48
CA VAL A 311 40.03 -14.12 3.22
C VAL A 311 39.67 -14.23 4.71
N GLU A 312 38.47 -14.66 5.03
CA GLU A 312 38.00 -14.87 6.40
C GLU A 312 38.81 -15.99 7.09
N GLN A 313 39.07 -17.09 6.39
CA GLN A 313 39.87 -18.19 6.93
C GLN A 313 41.32 -17.75 7.19
N ALA A 314 41.93 -17.04 6.23
CA ALA A 314 43.29 -16.51 6.40
C ALA A 314 43.39 -15.55 7.59
N ALA A 315 42.37 -14.76 7.84
CA ALA A 315 42.28 -13.88 9.00
C ALA A 315 42.15 -14.67 10.31
N LYS A 316 41.32 -15.73 10.37
CA LYS A 316 41.14 -16.59 11.55
C LYS A 316 42.40 -17.38 11.92
N GLU A 317 43.16 -17.80 10.93
CA GLU A 317 44.39 -18.56 11.15
C GLU A 317 45.56 -17.72 11.73
N LEU A 318 45.49 -16.43 11.61
CA LEU A 318 46.55 -15.52 12.04
C LEU A 318 46.18 -14.72 13.32
N GLY A 319 44.95 -14.96 13.86
CA GLY A 319 44.45 -14.34 15.10
C GLY A 319 43.84 -13.00 14.87
#